data_fca14af63f78ee5394ae5f33a9cc174e
#
_entry.id   fca14af63f78ee5394ae5f33a9cc174e
#
_cell.length_a   1.000
_cell.length_b   1.000
_cell.length_c   1.000
_cell.angle_alpha   90.00
_cell.angle_beta   90.00
_cell.angle_gamma   90.00
#
_symmetry.space_group_name_H-M   'P 1'
#
loop_
_entity.id
_entity.type
_entity.pdbx_description
1 polymer ?
#
loop_
_entity_poly.entity_id
_entity_poly.type
_entity_poly.pdbx_seq_one_letter_code
_entity_poly.pdbx_strand_id
1 'polypeptide(L)'
;METMKGLHRTHGCGTISEAEVGKEVVLCGWVERRRDHGGLIFLDLRDRSGIVQVVASPDHNVESFHKAEDVRNEYVLCVRGKITKRDEDAINPNLPTGAYEMYCEELRVLNSAKTPPFYIQDNIDVDENIRLKYRYLDLRRPEMQRNLILRHKVTKAMRDFFDSRDFLEIETPMLTKSTPEGARDYLVPSRVNAGTFYALPQSPQIFKQILMVAGYEKYFQIVRCFRDEDLRADRQPEFTQLDLEMSFVDEEDIYALLEQMVAEVFKKTLGKEIPLPMPRITWDEAMDKYGSDKPDLRFDMAFTDVTELVKDTEFKVFRSVIDNGGIVKGIVVPGDAGIPRRELDDLVAYVNRYGAKGLAWACFNEDGSIKSQIMKFLGEDTIRNIGEKMGAKGGDLVLMIADKPATVARALGELRLEMARRMNMIDEDKLAFTWVTDFPMFEYNEDEKRYVAMHHPFTMPRHEDLDKLQSDPGSVKAIAYDMVLNGVEIGGGSLRIYQSDVQEKVFKAIGLSEEEAKSKFGFMLDAFKYGAPPHAGCAFGLDRLVMLMAKRQSIRDVIAFPKTQSASDIMSQAPSEVEPKQLKELHLKPDVEEEQQSLV
;
A
#
# COMPACT_ATOMS: atom_id res chain seq x y z
N MET A 1 8.98 12.30 -42.00
CA MET A 1 8.26 12.70 -40.78
C MET A 1 7.79 14.14 -40.95
N GLU A 2 6.55 14.40 -40.60
CA GLU A 2 5.92 15.70 -40.78
C GLU A 2 5.93 16.46 -39.43
N THR A 3 5.57 17.72 -39.44
CA THR A 3 5.60 18.59 -38.24
C THR A 3 4.22 19.12 -37.92
N MET A 4 4.05 19.61 -36.70
CA MET A 4 2.83 20.31 -36.25
C MET A 4 2.67 21.71 -36.85
N LYS A 5 3.64 22.23 -37.61
CA LYS A 5 3.61 23.61 -38.13
C LYS A 5 2.28 23.92 -38.85
N GLY A 6 1.58 24.93 -38.35
CA GLY A 6 0.30 25.37 -38.91
C GLY A 6 -0.93 24.59 -38.40
N LEU A 7 -0.75 23.50 -37.62
CA LEU A 7 -1.84 22.80 -36.96
C LEU A 7 -1.67 22.89 -35.42
N HIS A 8 -2.74 23.25 -34.74
CA HIS A 8 -2.81 23.29 -33.29
C HIS A 8 -3.91 22.35 -32.85
N ARG A 9 -3.58 21.42 -31.93
CA ARG A 9 -4.55 20.53 -31.34
C ARG A 9 -5.67 21.32 -30.67
N THR A 10 -6.93 21.06 -31.04
CA THR A 10 -8.10 21.76 -30.51
C THR A 10 -8.81 20.97 -29.41
N HIS A 11 -8.89 19.64 -29.55
CA HIS A 11 -9.64 18.76 -28.65
C HIS A 11 -8.85 17.51 -28.26
N GLY A 12 -9.25 16.86 -27.15
CA GLY A 12 -8.85 15.50 -26.83
C GLY A 12 -9.68 14.48 -27.60
N CYS A 13 -9.08 13.33 -27.93
CA CYS A 13 -9.78 12.26 -28.67
C CYS A 13 -11.05 11.78 -27.94
N GLY A 14 -10.98 11.64 -26.61
CA GLY A 14 -12.12 11.20 -25.79
C GLY A 14 -13.09 12.31 -25.39
N THR A 15 -12.85 13.58 -25.80
CA THR A 15 -13.73 14.71 -25.46
C THR A 15 -14.73 15.07 -26.57
N ILE A 16 -14.68 14.35 -27.69
CA ILE A 16 -15.61 14.56 -28.81
C ILE A 16 -17.03 14.17 -28.41
N SER A 17 -17.96 15.07 -28.68
CA SER A 17 -19.37 14.95 -28.30
C SER A 17 -20.31 15.54 -29.39
N GLU A 18 -21.60 15.60 -29.10
CA GLU A 18 -22.61 16.26 -29.94
C GLU A 18 -22.24 17.71 -30.27
N ALA A 19 -21.58 18.40 -29.33
CA ALA A 19 -21.25 19.82 -29.49
C ALA A 19 -20.25 20.09 -30.63
N GLU A 20 -19.45 19.08 -31.02
CA GLU A 20 -18.46 19.18 -32.08
C GLU A 20 -18.97 18.74 -33.47
N VAL A 21 -20.17 18.17 -33.53
CA VAL A 21 -20.76 17.71 -34.82
C VAL A 21 -20.85 18.86 -35.81
N GLY A 22 -20.34 18.64 -37.01
CA GLY A 22 -20.29 19.62 -38.09
C GLY A 22 -19.10 20.59 -38.03
N LYS A 23 -18.31 20.58 -36.96
CA LYS A 23 -17.12 21.44 -36.80
C LYS A 23 -15.86 20.74 -37.31
N GLU A 24 -14.94 21.55 -37.79
CA GLU A 24 -13.57 21.14 -38.07
C GLU A 24 -12.79 21.15 -36.75
N VAL A 25 -12.08 20.05 -36.44
CA VAL A 25 -11.23 19.92 -35.28
C VAL A 25 -9.87 19.32 -35.62
N VAL A 26 -8.88 19.57 -34.79
CA VAL A 26 -7.53 19.00 -34.89
C VAL A 26 -7.31 18.08 -33.70
N LEU A 27 -7.06 16.81 -33.95
CA LEU A 27 -6.77 15.78 -32.97
C LEU A 27 -5.35 15.25 -33.13
N CYS A 28 -4.71 14.92 -32.01
CA CYS A 28 -3.38 14.30 -31.99
C CYS A 28 -3.38 13.13 -31.02
N GLY A 29 -2.75 12.04 -31.42
CA GLY A 29 -2.71 10.84 -30.58
C GLY A 29 -1.91 9.71 -31.22
N TRP A 30 -2.04 8.54 -30.63
CA TRP A 30 -1.47 7.28 -31.08
C TRP A 30 -2.55 6.44 -31.75
N VAL A 31 -2.20 5.74 -32.83
CA VAL A 31 -3.09 4.81 -33.51
C VAL A 31 -3.20 3.53 -32.68
N GLU A 32 -4.35 3.29 -32.07
CA GLU A 32 -4.60 2.05 -31.34
C GLU A 32 -4.89 0.90 -32.30
N ARG A 33 -5.71 1.15 -33.32
CA ARG A 33 -6.10 0.15 -34.29
C ARG A 33 -6.31 0.77 -35.68
N ARG A 34 -5.85 0.06 -36.72
CA ARG A 34 -6.16 0.34 -38.11
C ARG A 34 -7.02 -0.77 -38.73
N ARG A 35 -8.06 -0.42 -39.45
CA ARG A 35 -8.91 -1.34 -40.22
C ARG A 35 -9.05 -0.82 -41.64
N ASP A 36 -9.02 -1.73 -42.62
CA ASP A 36 -9.17 -1.45 -44.02
C ASP A 36 -10.42 -2.15 -44.53
N HIS A 37 -11.33 -1.41 -45.10
CA HIS A 37 -12.61 -1.88 -45.63
C HIS A 37 -12.79 -1.48 -47.11
N GLY A 38 -11.81 -1.79 -47.95
CA GLY A 38 -11.93 -1.69 -49.38
C GLY A 38 -12.26 -0.28 -49.92
N GLY A 39 -11.39 0.70 -49.62
CA GLY A 39 -11.58 2.09 -50.03
C GLY A 39 -11.86 3.06 -48.91
N LEU A 40 -12.03 2.56 -47.70
CA LEU A 40 -12.09 3.34 -46.45
C LEU A 40 -11.10 2.79 -45.43
N ILE A 41 -10.34 3.66 -44.79
CA ILE A 41 -9.45 3.28 -43.69
C ILE A 41 -9.96 3.91 -42.42
N PHE A 42 -10.19 3.06 -41.41
CA PHE A 42 -10.61 3.46 -40.08
C PHE A 42 -9.41 3.40 -39.15
N LEU A 43 -9.13 4.51 -38.46
CA LEU A 43 -8.08 4.64 -37.48
C LEU A 43 -8.71 4.98 -36.13
N ASP A 44 -8.55 4.11 -35.13
CA ASP A 44 -8.90 4.42 -33.77
C ASP A 44 -7.74 5.24 -33.17
N LEU A 45 -7.93 6.55 -33.04
CA LEU A 45 -6.93 7.49 -32.54
C LEU A 45 -7.12 7.67 -31.04
N ARG A 46 -6.08 7.36 -30.25
CA ARG A 46 -6.09 7.37 -28.80
C ARG A 46 -5.21 8.47 -28.25
N ASP A 47 -5.71 9.16 -27.24
CA ASP A 47 -4.90 9.99 -26.34
C ASP A 47 -5.27 9.72 -24.86
N ARG A 48 -4.77 10.53 -23.94
CA ARG A 48 -5.07 10.39 -22.50
C ARG A 48 -6.56 10.54 -22.18
N SER A 49 -7.34 11.25 -22.98
CA SER A 49 -8.77 11.48 -22.73
C SER A 49 -9.64 10.33 -23.21
N GLY A 50 -9.18 9.52 -24.15
CA GLY A 50 -9.91 8.40 -24.72
C GLY A 50 -9.58 8.17 -26.19
N ILE A 51 -10.53 7.58 -26.90
CA ILE A 51 -10.40 7.13 -28.29
C ILE A 51 -11.49 7.78 -29.14
N VAL A 52 -11.15 8.13 -30.38
CA VAL A 52 -12.13 8.51 -31.42
C VAL A 52 -11.79 7.81 -32.72
N GLN A 53 -12.79 7.43 -33.49
CA GLN A 53 -12.60 6.89 -34.83
C GLN A 53 -12.34 8.01 -35.84
N VAL A 54 -11.29 7.86 -36.64
CA VAL A 54 -10.98 8.71 -37.77
C VAL A 54 -11.20 7.88 -39.04
N VAL A 55 -11.92 8.45 -40.01
CA VAL A 55 -12.21 7.84 -41.31
C VAL A 55 -11.39 8.56 -42.36
N ALA A 56 -10.47 7.85 -43.01
CA ALA A 56 -9.75 8.33 -44.19
C ALA A 56 -10.39 7.75 -45.45
N SER A 57 -10.84 8.63 -46.34
CA SER A 57 -11.49 8.28 -47.59
C SER A 57 -10.84 9.05 -48.74
N PRO A 58 -10.66 8.45 -49.93
CA PRO A 58 -10.18 9.15 -51.12
C PRO A 58 -11.16 10.23 -51.56
N ASP A 59 -12.46 10.11 -51.25
CA ASP A 59 -13.48 11.09 -51.60
C ASP A 59 -13.32 12.41 -50.80
N HIS A 60 -12.72 12.35 -49.65
CA HIS A 60 -12.44 13.54 -48.81
C HIS A 60 -11.03 14.11 -49.09
N ASN A 61 -10.00 13.26 -49.04
CA ASN A 61 -8.63 13.67 -49.35
C ASN A 61 -7.76 12.47 -49.75
N VAL A 62 -7.36 12.42 -51.02
CA VAL A 62 -6.57 11.31 -51.59
C VAL A 62 -5.19 11.19 -50.95
N GLU A 63 -4.51 12.31 -50.66
CA GLU A 63 -3.18 12.29 -50.04
C GLU A 63 -3.24 11.72 -48.60
N SER A 64 -4.20 12.17 -47.80
CA SER A 64 -4.43 11.67 -46.44
C SER A 64 -4.83 10.20 -46.44
N PHE A 65 -5.62 9.76 -47.42
CA PHE A 65 -5.98 8.35 -47.61
C PHE A 65 -4.73 7.49 -47.87
N HIS A 66 -3.89 7.86 -48.83
CA HIS A 66 -2.65 7.12 -49.08
C HIS A 66 -1.69 7.09 -47.89
N LYS A 67 -1.59 8.17 -47.11
CA LYS A 67 -0.84 8.15 -45.86
C LYS A 67 -1.43 7.16 -44.87
N ALA A 68 -2.76 7.08 -44.74
CA ALA A 68 -3.44 6.16 -43.84
C ALA A 68 -3.23 4.68 -44.22
N GLU A 69 -2.96 4.35 -45.50
CA GLU A 69 -2.62 2.98 -45.92
C GLU A 69 -1.34 2.48 -45.27
N ASP A 70 -0.34 3.36 -45.06
CA ASP A 70 0.96 3.04 -44.47
C ASP A 70 1.00 3.13 -42.96
N VAL A 71 -0.01 3.72 -42.33
CA VAL A 71 -0.10 3.85 -40.89
C VAL A 71 -0.18 2.47 -40.21
N ARG A 72 0.52 2.33 -39.09
CA ARG A 72 0.49 1.13 -38.22
C ARG A 72 0.16 1.52 -36.79
N ASN A 73 -0.13 0.51 -35.97
CA ASN A 73 -0.43 0.71 -34.54
C ASN A 73 0.69 1.49 -33.86
N GLU A 74 0.31 2.33 -32.90
CA GLU A 74 1.17 3.20 -32.10
C GLU A 74 1.91 4.30 -32.90
N TYR A 75 1.64 4.48 -34.19
CA TYR A 75 2.09 5.68 -34.91
C TYR A 75 1.47 6.92 -34.31
N VAL A 76 2.23 8.00 -34.26
CA VAL A 76 1.79 9.30 -33.71
C VAL A 76 1.26 10.15 -34.85
N LEU A 77 0.00 10.50 -34.79
CA LEU A 77 -0.67 11.27 -35.82
C LEU A 77 -1.16 12.63 -35.33
N CYS A 78 -1.20 13.59 -36.22
CA CYS A 78 -2.02 14.78 -36.13
C CYS A 78 -3.03 14.76 -37.27
N VAL A 79 -4.31 14.85 -36.96
CA VAL A 79 -5.39 14.74 -37.95
C VAL A 79 -6.31 15.95 -37.83
N ARG A 80 -6.56 16.63 -38.93
CA ARG A 80 -7.58 17.67 -39.07
C ARG A 80 -8.73 17.12 -39.87
N GLY A 81 -9.95 17.38 -39.43
CA GLY A 81 -11.12 16.89 -40.12
C GLY A 81 -12.42 17.31 -39.46
N LYS A 82 -13.53 16.93 -40.04
CA LYS A 82 -14.87 17.27 -39.63
C LYS A 82 -15.48 16.15 -38.80
N ILE A 83 -16.09 16.50 -37.67
CA ILE A 83 -16.82 15.55 -36.84
C ILE A 83 -18.23 15.32 -37.41
N THR A 84 -18.62 14.05 -37.47
CA THR A 84 -19.95 13.60 -37.91
C THR A 84 -20.52 12.60 -36.91
N LYS A 85 -21.85 12.46 -36.92
CA LYS A 85 -22.51 11.33 -36.27
C LYS A 85 -22.36 10.08 -37.12
N ARG A 86 -22.20 8.95 -36.46
CA ARG A 86 -22.30 7.63 -37.10
C ARG A 86 -23.76 7.26 -37.30
N ASP A 87 -24.01 6.43 -38.29
CA ASP A 87 -25.29 5.78 -38.48
C ASP A 87 -25.63 4.93 -37.22
N GLU A 88 -26.91 4.78 -36.92
CA GLU A 88 -27.37 4.08 -35.72
C GLU A 88 -26.76 2.66 -35.61
N ASP A 89 -26.67 1.93 -36.71
CA ASP A 89 -26.11 0.58 -36.78
C ASP A 89 -24.56 0.55 -36.65
N ALA A 90 -23.90 1.68 -36.77
CA ALA A 90 -22.44 1.83 -36.65
C ALA A 90 -21.96 2.39 -35.32
N ILE A 91 -22.87 2.71 -34.43
CA ILE A 91 -22.53 3.22 -33.07
C ILE A 91 -21.78 2.14 -32.28
N ASN A 92 -20.64 2.51 -31.72
CA ASN A 92 -19.89 1.63 -30.82
C ASN A 92 -20.23 1.93 -29.34
N PRO A 93 -21.05 1.10 -28.66
CA PRO A 93 -21.47 1.36 -27.29
C PRO A 93 -20.34 1.22 -26.26
N ASN A 94 -19.20 0.65 -26.65
CA ASN A 94 -18.04 0.45 -25.76
C ASN A 94 -17.14 1.70 -25.65
N LEU A 95 -17.38 2.72 -26.46
CA LEU A 95 -16.62 3.97 -26.42
C LEU A 95 -17.52 5.15 -26.09
N PRO A 96 -17.13 6.03 -25.15
CA PRO A 96 -17.89 7.26 -24.87
C PRO A 96 -18.12 8.13 -26.12
N THR A 97 -17.16 8.12 -27.05
CA THR A 97 -17.22 8.83 -28.33
C THR A 97 -17.82 7.97 -29.45
N GLY A 98 -18.33 6.79 -29.15
CA GLY A 98 -18.72 5.78 -30.14
C GLY A 98 -19.85 6.16 -31.09
N ALA A 99 -20.62 7.21 -30.78
CA ALA A 99 -21.64 7.79 -31.66
C ALA A 99 -21.07 8.79 -32.69
N TYR A 100 -19.78 9.11 -32.59
CA TYR A 100 -19.14 10.13 -33.42
C TYR A 100 -17.91 9.58 -34.13
N GLU A 101 -17.55 10.19 -35.26
CA GLU A 101 -16.33 9.91 -35.98
C GLU A 101 -15.84 11.18 -36.70
N MET A 102 -14.55 11.20 -37.05
CA MET A 102 -13.94 12.29 -37.79
C MET A 102 -13.69 11.86 -39.22
N TYR A 103 -14.20 12.57 -40.21
CA TYR A 103 -13.75 12.46 -41.59
C TYR A 103 -12.47 13.27 -41.80
N CYS A 104 -11.40 12.57 -42.17
CA CYS A 104 -10.07 13.11 -42.29
C CYS A 104 -9.92 13.99 -43.56
N GLU A 105 -9.54 15.26 -43.37
CA GLU A 105 -9.19 16.20 -44.45
C GLU A 105 -7.68 16.35 -44.55
N GLU A 106 -6.92 16.28 -43.45
CA GLU A 106 -5.47 16.33 -43.44
C GLU A 106 -4.91 15.37 -42.39
N LEU A 107 -4.02 14.49 -42.83
CA LEU A 107 -3.32 13.54 -41.96
C LEU A 107 -1.82 13.79 -42.04
N ARG A 108 -1.20 13.98 -40.86
CA ARG A 108 0.25 14.05 -40.72
C ARG A 108 0.76 12.91 -39.83
N VAL A 109 1.75 12.19 -40.35
CA VAL A 109 2.50 11.20 -39.54
C VAL A 109 3.64 11.93 -38.86
N LEU A 110 3.43 12.22 -37.54
CA LEU A 110 4.43 12.91 -36.74
C LEU A 110 5.59 11.99 -36.38
N ASN A 111 5.29 10.72 -36.09
CA ASN A 111 6.30 9.71 -35.83
C ASN A 111 5.78 8.30 -36.12
N SER A 112 6.67 7.44 -36.59
CA SER A 112 6.39 6.01 -36.73
C SER A 112 6.72 5.27 -35.44
N ALA A 113 6.22 4.05 -35.30
CA ALA A 113 6.51 3.18 -34.16
C ALA A 113 6.93 1.79 -34.59
N LYS A 114 7.77 1.13 -33.80
CA LYS A 114 7.98 -0.31 -33.90
C LYS A 114 6.77 -1.03 -33.34
N THR A 115 6.56 -2.29 -33.73
CA THR A 115 5.54 -3.15 -33.11
C THR A 115 5.82 -3.29 -31.62
N PRO A 116 4.85 -2.92 -30.73
CA PRO A 116 5.03 -3.07 -29.30
C PRO A 116 5.22 -4.54 -28.89
N PRO A 117 5.96 -4.83 -27.80
CA PRO A 117 6.14 -6.19 -27.30
C PRO A 117 4.88 -6.79 -26.67
N PHE A 118 3.87 -5.97 -26.40
CA PHE A 118 2.54 -6.36 -25.92
C PHE A 118 1.49 -5.35 -26.37
N TYR A 119 0.22 -5.75 -26.33
CA TYR A 119 -0.91 -4.87 -26.66
C TYR A 119 -1.16 -3.81 -25.60
N ILE A 120 -1.46 -2.59 -26.03
CA ILE A 120 -1.81 -1.45 -25.17
C ILE A 120 -3.30 -1.53 -24.82
N GLN A 121 -3.66 -2.49 -23.99
CA GLN A 121 -5.04 -2.73 -23.55
C GLN A 121 -5.07 -3.24 -22.10
N ASP A 122 -6.24 -3.25 -21.50
CA ASP A 122 -6.42 -3.83 -20.15
C ASP A 122 -6.39 -5.37 -20.19
N ASN A 123 -6.21 -6.00 -19.03
CA ASN A 123 -6.25 -7.46 -18.86
C ASN A 123 -5.27 -8.23 -19.75
N ILE A 124 -4.04 -7.76 -19.88
CA ILE A 124 -2.98 -8.47 -20.61
C ILE A 124 -2.31 -9.52 -19.70
N ASP A 125 -2.05 -10.69 -20.26
CA ASP A 125 -1.22 -11.74 -19.64
C ASP A 125 0.22 -11.59 -20.12
N VAL A 126 0.97 -10.70 -19.44
CA VAL A 126 2.37 -10.37 -19.76
C VAL A 126 3.18 -10.29 -18.49
N ASP A 127 4.33 -10.93 -18.49
CA ASP A 127 5.28 -10.93 -17.36
C ASP A 127 5.58 -9.49 -16.88
N GLU A 128 5.60 -9.30 -15.56
CA GLU A 128 5.81 -8.00 -14.95
C GLU A 128 7.15 -7.37 -15.38
N ASN A 129 8.22 -8.14 -15.54
CA ASN A 129 9.52 -7.62 -15.95
C ASN A 129 9.49 -7.06 -17.38
N ILE A 130 8.70 -7.65 -18.28
CA ILE A 130 8.51 -7.10 -19.63
C ILE A 130 7.75 -5.78 -19.54
N ARG A 131 6.69 -5.70 -18.73
CA ARG A 131 5.95 -4.46 -18.50
C ARG A 131 6.84 -3.37 -17.88
N LEU A 132 7.69 -3.71 -16.92
CA LEU A 132 8.62 -2.78 -16.28
C LEU A 132 9.75 -2.35 -17.23
N LYS A 133 10.25 -3.24 -18.07
CA LYS A 133 11.26 -2.92 -19.10
C LYS A 133 10.73 -1.91 -20.14
N TYR A 134 9.48 -2.08 -20.54
CA TYR A 134 8.81 -1.19 -21.48
C TYR A 134 7.76 -0.32 -20.77
N ARG A 135 8.11 0.19 -19.59
CA ARG A 135 7.18 0.90 -18.71
C ARG A 135 6.46 2.06 -19.39
N TYR A 136 7.13 2.78 -20.28
CA TYR A 136 6.53 3.83 -21.09
C TYR A 136 5.40 3.35 -22.02
N LEU A 137 5.37 2.07 -22.41
CA LEU A 137 4.25 1.46 -23.13
C LEU A 137 3.17 0.97 -22.15
N ASP A 138 3.56 0.33 -21.06
CA ASP A 138 2.65 -0.11 -20.01
C ASP A 138 1.81 1.06 -19.46
N LEU A 139 2.44 2.23 -19.26
CA LEU A 139 1.78 3.45 -18.85
C LEU A 139 0.77 4.04 -19.88
N ARG A 140 0.77 3.58 -21.11
CA ARG A 140 -0.27 3.94 -22.10
C ARG A 140 -1.57 3.17 -21.91
N ARG A 141 -1.52 2.03 -21.21
CA ARG A 141 -2.71 1.21 -20.96
C ARG A 141 -3.75 2.00 -20.16
N PRO A 142 -5.04 1.91 -20.52
CA PRO A 142 -6.10 2.67 -19.86
C PRO A 142 -6.13 2.45 -18.34
N GLU A 143 -5.92 1.23 -17.89
CA GLU A 143 -5.84 0.85 -16.49
C GLU A 143 -4.74 1.62 -15.75
N MET A 144 -3.53 1.66 -16.30
CA MET A 144 -2.39 2.35 -15.71
C MET A 144 -2.61 3.87 -15.69
N GLN A 145 -3.22 4.41 -16.73
CA GLN A 145 -3.59 5.82 -16.77
C GLN A 145 -4.62 6.16 -15.70
N ARG A 146 -5.67 5.34 -15.53
CA ARG A 146 -6.67 5.52 -14.47
C ARG A 146 -6.03 5.53 -13.09
N ASN A 147 -5.08 4.63 -12.83
CA ASN A 147 -4.38 4.55 -11.54
C ASN A 147 -3.59 5.84 -11.24
N LEU A 148 -2.82 6.36 -12.20
CA LEU A 148 -2.04 7.59 -12.02
C LEU A 148 -2.93 8.84 -11.96
N ILE A 149 -4.03 8.88 -12.70
CA ILE A 149 -5.02 9.95 -12.61
C ILE A 149 -5.69 9.93 -11.22
N LEU A 150 -6.04 8.74 -10.71
CA LEU A 150 -6.57 8.61 -9.34
C LEU A 150 -5.55 9.11 -8.32
N ARG A 151 -4.29 8.68 -8.42
CA ARG A 151 -3.20 9.17 -7.56
C ARG A 151 -3.11 10.70 -7.56
N HIS A 152 -3.14 11.32 -8.72
CA HIS A 152 -3.14 12.79 -8.85
C HIS A 152 -4.34 13.43 -8.14
N LYS A 153 -5.55 12.89 -8.35
CA LYS A 153 -6.78 13.39 -7.71
C LYS A 153 -6.72 13.25 -6.19
N VAL A 154 -6.23 12.11 -5.67
CA VAL A 154 -6.05 11.87 -4.23
C VAL A 154 -5.09 12.89 -3.65
N THR A 155 -3.91 13.04 -4.24
CA THR A 155 -2.90 14.01 -3.79
C THR A 155 -3.43 15.44 -3.78
N LYS A 156 -4.16 15.83 -4.84
CA LYS A 156 -4.79 17.15 -4.89
C LYS A 156 -5.86 17.33 -3.80
N ALA A 157 -6.72 16.34 -3.61
CA ALA A 157 -7.77 16.38 -2.59
C ALA A 157 -7.19 16.51 -1.17
N MET A 158 -6.08 15.81 -0.88
CA MET A 158 -5.36 15.95 0.39
C MET A 158 -4.82 17.37 0.58
N ARG A 159 -4.15 17.94 -0.44
CA ARG A 159 -3.66 19.33 -0.36
C ARG A 159 -4.78 20.33 -0.13
N ASP A 160 -5.87 20.23 -0.88
CA ASP A 160 -7.03 21.10 -0.73
C ASP A 160 -7.65 20.99 0.68
N PHE A 161 -7.66 19.77 1.25
CA PHE A 161 -8.17 19.52 2.61
C PHE A 161 -7.33 20.21 3.67
N PHE A 162 -6.00 20.05 3.64
CA PHE A 162 -5.09 20.61 4.63
C PHE A 162 -4.94 22.13 4.50
N ASP A 163 -4.86 22.64 3.26
CA ASP A 163 -4.83 24.09 2.99
C ASP A 163 -6.06 24.80 3.55
N SER A 164 -7.25 24.22 3.37
CA SER A 164 -8.50 24.78 3.91
C SER A 164 -8.61 24.79 5.44
N ARG A 165 -7.66 24.16 6.15
CA ARG A 165 -7.58 24.03 7.62
C ARG A 165 -6.34 24.68 8.20
N ASP A 166 -5.72 25.57 7.42
CA ASP A 166 -4.57 26.35 7.85
C ASP A 166 -3.29 25.53 8.14
N PHE A 167 -3.12 24.41 7.41
CA PHE A 167 -1.87 23.69 7.39
C PHE A 167 -0.92 24.26 6.35
N LEU A 168 0.36 24.30 6.68
CA LEU A 168 1.41 24.74 5.79
C LEU A 168 2.13 23.53 5.17
N GLU A 169 2.19 23.47 3.84
CA GLU A 169 3.04 22.49 3.15
C GLU A 169 4.48 22.99 3.18
N ILE A 170 5.35 22.33 3.95
CA ILE A 170 6.74 22.73 4.13
C ILE A 170 7.67 21.60 3.73
N GLU A 171 8.58 21.87 2.80
CA GLU A 171 9.60 20.93 2.37
C GLU A 171 10.68 20.73 3.45
N THR A 172 11.11 19.49 3.61
CA THR A 172 12.22 19.09 4.49
C THR A 172 13.39 18.54 3.68
N PRO A 173 14.63 18.57 4.21
CA PRO A 173 15.81 18.13 3.46
C PRO A 173 15.74 16.66 3.02
N MET A 174 16.22 16.38 1.79
CA MET A 174 16.49 15.02 1.31
C MET A 174 17.92 14.57 1.64
N LEU A 175 18.86 15.47 1.80
CA LEU A 175 20.23 15.18 2.25
C LEU A 175 20.33 15.45 3.75
N THR A 176 20.18 14.40 4.55
CA THR A 176 20.10 14.49 6.01
C THR A 176 21.29 13.81 6.68
N LYS A 177 21.38 13.90 7.99
CA LYS A 177 22.29 13.08 8.79
C LYS A 177 21.70 11.67 8.92
N SER A 178 22.55 10.64 8.87
CA SER A 178 22.12 9.25 9.15
C SER A 178 21.57 9.14 10.58
N THR A 179 20.31 8.76 10.68
CA THR A 179 19.60 8.53 11.94
C THR A 179 18.67 7.32 11.75
N PRO A 180 19.23 6.09 11.73
CA PRO A 180 18.43 4.89 11.45
C PRO A 180 17.30 4.72 12.45
N GLU A 181 16.08 4.61 11.92
CA GLU A 181 14.81 4.54 12.67
C GLU A 181 14.08 3.20 12.39
N GLY A 182 14.83 2.11 12.26
CA GLY A 182 14.26 0.77 12.02
C GLY A 182 14.72 0.12 10.71
N ALA A 183 14.74 0.84 9.58
CA ALA A 183 15.33 0.37 8.33
C ALA A 183 16.80 0.85 8.20
N ARG A 184 17.53 0.32 7.22
CA ARG A 184 18.83 0.87 6.84
C ARG A 184 18.66 2.14 6.01
N ASP A 185 19.59 3.09 6.17
CA ASP A 185 19.60 4.32 5.40
C ASP A 185 20.29 4.11 4.05
N TYR A 186 19.79 4.74 2.99
CA TYR A 186 20.56 4.96 1.77
C TYR A 186 21.58 6.08 2.00
N LEU A 187 22.86 5.80 1.78
CA LEU A 187 23.95 6.75 2.00
C LEU A 187 24.36 7.45 0.71
N VAL A 188 24.60 8.76 0.79
CA VAL A 188 25.08 9.59 -0.31
C VAL A 188 26.42 10.20 0.09
N PRO A 189 27.54 9.86 -0.59
CA PRO A 189 28.86 10.37 -0.22
C PRO A 189 28.99 11.86 -0.48
N SER A 190 29.66 12.57 0.43
CA SER A 190 29.94 14.00 0.28
C SER A 190 31.26 14.22 -0.46
N ARG A 191 31.23 14.88 -1.63
CA ARG A 191 32.43 15.27 -2.35
C ARG A 191 33.22 16.39 -1.63
N VAL A 192 32.50 17.26 -0.94
CA VAL A 192 33.10 18.44 -0.28
C VAL A 192 33.76 18.06 1.06
N ASN A 193 33.14 17.13 1.77
CA ASN A 193 33.63 16.64 3.07
C ASN A 193 34.04 15.16 2.91
N ALA A 194 35.29 14.94 2.51
CA ALA A 194 35.81 13.59 2.24
C ALA A 194 35.63 12.64 3.44
N GLY A 195 35.17 11.41 3.17
CA GLY A 195 34.96 10.39 4.20
C GLY A 195 33.65 10.58 5.01
N THR A 196 32.81 11.54 4.64
CA THR A 196 31.49 11.73 5.27
C THR A 196 30.34 11.49 4.29
N PHE A 197 29.17 11.19 4.83
CA PHE A 197 28.00 10.84 4.05
C PHE A 197 26.76 11.61 4.51
N TYR A 198 25.92 11.97 3.57
CA TYR A 198 24.51 12.24 3.83
C TYR A 198 23.74 10.91 3.82
N ALA A 199 22.58 10.90 4.44
CA ALA A 199 21.60 9.83 4.29
C ALA A 199 20.33 10.38 3.63
N LEU A 200 19.65 9.55 2.84
CA LEU A 200 18.29 9.86 2.38
C LEU A 200 17.29 9.55 3.51
N PRO A 201 16.31 10.43 3.78
CA PRO A 201 15.45 10.31 4.95
C PRO A 201 14.47 9.15 4.83
N GLN A 202 14.33 8.38 5.91
CA GLN A 202 13.28 7.36 6.03
C GLN A 202 11.89 7.95 6.24
N SER A 203 11.84 9.14 6.86
CA SER A 203 10.68 10.00 7.04
C SER A 203 11.14 11.41 7.44
N PRO A 204 10.28 12.45 7.38
CA PRO A 204 10.60 13.79 7.88
C PRO A 204 10.43 13.92 9.40
N GLN A 205 10.39 12.82 10.17
CA GLN A 205 10.03 12.78 11.60
C GLN A 205 10.75 13.83 12.45
N ILE A 206 12.07 13.95 12.34
CA ILE A 206 12.84 14.87 13.16
C ILE A 206 12.54 16.32 12.78
N PHE A 207 12.49 16.62 11.49
CA PHE A 207 12.27 17.97 10.99
C PHE A 207 10.87 18.51 11.29
N LYS A 208 9.83 17.67 11.18
CA LYS A 208 8.47 18.10 11.51
C LYS A 208 8.30 18.41 12.98
N GLN A 209 8.97 17.68 13.89
CA GLN A 209 8.99 18.01 15.32
C GLN A 209 9.74 19.33 15.58
N ILE A 210 10.83 19.59 14.88
CA ILE A 210 11.54 20.89 14.94
C ILE A 210 10.65 22.03 14.44
N LEU A 211 9.83 21.81 13.41
CA LEU A 211 8.86 22.80 12.94
C LEU A 211 7.82 23.15 14.01
N MET A 212 7.43 22.18 14.84
CA MET A 212 6.54 22.46 16.00
C MET A 212 7.26 23.34 17.03
N VAL A 213 8.52 23.05 17.36
CA VAL A 213 9.35 23.93 18.22
C VAL A 213 9.52 25.32 17.61
N ALA A 214 9.61 25.41 16.29
CA ALA A 214 9.71 26.67 15.56
C ALA A 214 8.38 27.47 15.49
N GLY A 215 7.28 26.93 16.01
CA GLY A 215 5.99 27.61 16.10
C GLY A 215 5.13 27.59 14.84
N TYR A 216 5.35 26.64 13.93
CA TYR A 216 4.52 26.51 12.73
C TYR A 216 3.16 25.83 12.99
N GLU A 217 2.97 25.20 14.12
CA GLU A 217 1.74 24.63 14.68
C GLU A 217 1.05 23.55 13.85
N LYS A 218 0.90 23.75 12.53
CA LYS A 218 0.23 22.82 11.61
C LYS A 218 1.05 22.67 10.35
N TYR A 219 1.68 21.52 10.21
CA TYR A 219 2.53 21.15 9.08
C TYR A 219 1.98 19.93 8.36
N PHE A 220 2.12 19.92 7.03
CA PHE A 220 2.03 18.70 6.25
C PHE A 220 3.01 18.72 5.07
N GLN A 221 3.26 17.53 4.49
CA GLN A 221 4.06 17.39 3.28
C GLN A 221 3.67 16.12 2.52
N ILE A 222 3.61 16.20 1.18
CA ILE A 222 3.60 15.00 0.32
C ILE A 222 5.07 14.70 -0.03
N VAL A 223 5.69 13.76 0.68
CA VAL A 223 7.15 13.60 0.73
C VAL A 223 7.61 12.25 0.23
N ARG A 224 8.79 12.23 -0.43
CA ARG A 224 9.51 11.00 -0.76
C ARG A 224 10.28 10.52 0.47
N CYS A 225 10.15 9.21 0.74
CA CYS A 225 10.85 8.50 1.81
C CYS A 225 11.65 7.35 1.22
N PHE A 226 12.74 6.98 1.89
CA PHE A 226 13.69 5.99 1.39
C PHE A 226 14.02 4.99 2.50
N ARG A 227 13.90 3.69 2.22
CA ARG A 227 14.24 2.63 3.16
C ARG A 227 14.93 1.49 2.43
N ASP A 228 16.13 1.13 2.86
CA ASP A 228 16.86 -0.03 2.36
C ASP A 228 16.45 -1.26 3.18
N GLU A 229 15.40 -1.92 2.74
CA GLU A 229 14.82 -3.11 3.37
C GLU A 229 14.34 -4.12 2.34
N ASP A 230 14.04 -5.35 2.78
CA ASP A 230 13.50 -6.39 1.90
C ASP A 230 12.17 -5.98 1.29
N LEU A 231 12.08 -6.05 -0.04
CA LEU A 231 10.92 -5.61 -0.79
C LEU A 231 9.83 -6.68 -0.86
N ARG A 232 8.59 -6.23 -0.81
CA ARG A 232 7.37 -7.03 -0.96
C ARG A 232 6.43 -6.34 -1.95
N ALA A 233 5.25 -6.93 -2.19
CA ALA A 233 4.26 -6.34 -3.10
C ALA A 233 3.81 -4.93 -2.69
N ASP A 234 3.84 -4.62 -1.38
CA ASP A 234 3.44 -3.36 -0.77
C ASP A 234 4.61 -2.50 -0.25
N ARG A 235 5.87 -2.82 -0.66
CA ARG A 235 7.08 -2.09 -0.27
C ARG A 235 7.93 -1.73 -1.48
N GLN A 236 8.50 -0.53 -1.43
CA GLN A 236 9.45 0.01 -2.40
C GLN A 236 10.62 0.67 -1.65
N PRO A 237 11.84 0.68 -2.22
CA PRO A 237 12.99 1.34 -1.58
C PRO A 237 12.81 2.85 -1.50
N GLU A 238 12.01 3.40 -2.37
CA GLU A 238 11.56 4.78 -2.38
C GLU A 238 10.03 4.83 -2.57
N PHE A 239 9.34 5.53 -1.68
CA PHE A 239 7.88 5.62 -1.65
C PHE A 239 7.42 7.02 -1.24
N THR A 240 6.12 7.27 -1.32
CA THR A 240 5.56 8.59 -0.99
C THR A 240 4.66 8.49 0.23
N GLN A 241 4.84 9.43 1.17
CA GLN A 241 3.94 9.63 2.30
C GLN A 241 3.21 10.97 2.20
N LEU A 242 1.96 11.00 2.67
CA LEU A 242 1.41 12.20 3.27
C LEU A 242 1.87 12.20 4.72
N ASP A 243 2.65 13.18 5.11
CA ASP A 243 3.15 13.36 6.47
C ASP A 243 2.61 14.64 7.08
N LEU A 244 2.24 14.62 8.35
CA LEU A 244 1.70 15.78 9.07
C LEU A 244 2.12 15.81 10.53
N GLU A 245 2.11 17.02 11.12
CA GLU A 245 2.34 17.25 12.55
C GLU A 245 1.54 18.46 13.02
N MET A 246 1.01 18.41 14.24
CA MET A 246 0.21 19.46 14.85
C MET A 246 0.66 19.70 16.29
N SER A 247 0.67 20.98 16.71
CA SER A 247 0.91 21.40 18.10
C SER A 247 -0.41 21.59 18.85
N PHE A 248 -0.34 21.46 20.20
CA PHE A 248 -1.43 21.74 21.13
C PHE A 248 -2.68 20.88 20.93
N VAL A 249 -2.47 19.59 20.64
CA VAL A 249 -3.51 18.60 20.34
C VAL A 249 -3.33 17.34 21.17
N ASP A 250 -4.41 16.60 21.31
CA ASP A 250 -4.44 15.23 21.81
C ASP A 250 -4.78 14.21 20.69
N GLU A 251 -4.91 12.93 21.03
CA GLU A 251 -5.22 11.87 20.07
C GLU A 251 -6.60 12.02 19.43
N GLU A 252 -7.59 12.59 20.14
CA GLU A 252 -8.95 12.77 19.60
C GLU A 252 -8.98 13.83 18.48
N ASP A 253 -8.19 14.89 18.61
CA ASP A 253 -8.05 15.91 17.57
C ASP A 253 -7.47 15.29 16.28
N ILE A 254 -6.50 14.39 16.42
CA ILE A 254 -5.90 13.68 15.28
C ILE A 254 -6.91 12.74 14.64
N TYR A 255 -7.65 11.94 15.41
CA TYR A 255 -8.69 11.06 14.86
C TYR A 255 -9.73 11.86 14.10
N ALA A 256 -10.28 12.91 14.70
CA ALA A 256 -11.31 13.74 14.09
C ALA A 256 -10.84 14.37 12.77
N LEU A 257 -9.60 14.88 12.72
CA LEU A 257 -9.01 15.46 11.51
C LEU A 257 -8.84 14.43 10.40
N LEU A 258 -8.22 13.29 10.71
CA LEU A 258 -7.84 12.29 9.71
C LEU A 258 -9.03 11.50 9.19
N GLU A 259 -10.03 11.23 10.02
CA GLU A 259 -11.31 10.65 9.59
C GLU A 259 -12.00 11.55 8.55
N GLN A 260 -12.07 12.86 8.81
CA GLN A 260 -12.62 13.82 7.86
C GLN A 260 -11.80 13.88 6.57
N MET A 261 -10.48 13.87 6.67
CA MET A 261 -9.58 13.85 5.51
C MET A 261 -9.86 12.65 4.61
N VAL A 262 -9.87 11.44 5.18
CA VAL A 262 -10.14 10.20 4.45
C VAL A 262 -11.54 10.23 3.82
N ALA A 263 -12.57 10.60 4.58
CA ALA A 263 -13.94 10.67 4.09
C ALA A 263 -14.06 11.65 2.90
N GLU A 264 -13.44 12.84 3.00
CA GLU A 264 -13.47 13.84 1.92
C GLU A 264 -12.70 13.37 0.69
N VAL A 265 -11.53 12.73 0.85
CA VAL A 265 -10.73 12.16 -0.25
C VAL A 265 -11.53 11.09 -1.00
N PHE A 266 -12.13 10.13 -0.30
CA PHE A 266 -12.93 9.06 -0.92
C PHE A 266 -14.17 9.61 -1.63
N LYS A 267 -14.85 10.58 -1.02
CA LYS A 267 -16.01 11.24 -1.63
C LYS A 267 -15.62 11.98 -2.92
N LYS A 268 -14.57 12.81 -2.88
CA LYS A 268 -14.13 13.62 -4.04
C LYS A 268 -13.56 12.79 -5.19
N THR A 269 -12.91 11.66 -4.90
CA THR A 269 -12.18 10.89 -5.91
C THR A 269 -12.93 9.67 -6.42
N LEU A 270 -13.71 9.01 -5.58
CA LEU A 270 -14.43 7.76 -5.90
C LEU A 270 -15.96 7.91 -5.76
N GLY A 271 -16.46 9.04 -5.24
CA GLY A 271 -17.88 9.23 -4.95
C GLY A 271 -18.40 8.34 -3.81
N LYS A 272 -17.50 7.78 -2.98
CA LYS A 272 -17.86 6.89 -1.86
C LYS A 272 -17.95 7.67 -0.56
N GLU A 273 -19.05 7.50 0.18
CA GLU A 273 -19.22 8.03 1.54
C GLU A 273 -18.61 7.05 2.55
N ILE A 274 -17.85 7.56 3.49
CA ILE A 274 -17.25 6.80 4.60
C ILE A 274 -17.98 7.17 5.89
N PRO A 275 -18.58 6.19 6.58
CA PRO A 275 -19.23 6.45 7.87
C PRO A 275 -18.25 6.93 8.92
N LEU A 276 -18.63 7.95 9.68
CA LEU A 276 -17.85 8.49 10.80
C LEU A 276 -18.70 8.49 12.08
N PRO A 277 -18.11 8.33 13.28
CA PRO A 277 -16.69 8.05 13.51
C PRO A 277 -16.29 6.63 13.09
N MET A 278 -15.01 6.42 12.76
CA MET A 278 -14.48 5.10 12.45
C MET A 278 -14.41 4.23 13.72
N PRO A 279 -14.64 2.91 13.62
CA PRO A 279 -14.46 1.98 14.74
C PRO A 279 -13.04 2.04 15.29
N ARG A 280 -12.89 1.79 16.60
CA ARG A 280 -11.62 1.71 17.30
C ARG A 280 -11.48 0.37 18.02
N ILE A 281 -10.28 -0.17 18.02
CA ILE A 281 -9.91 -1.40 18.70
C ILE A 281 -8.52 -1.21 19.29
N THR A 282 -8.28 -1.69 20.50
CA THR A 282 -6.93 -1.66 21.06
C THR A 282 -6.03 -2.71 20.41
N TRP A 283 -4.72 -2.51 20.46
CA TRP A 283 -3.75 -3.47 19.95
C TRP A 283 -3.93 -4.85 20.60
N ASP A 284 -4.12 -4.87 21.94
CA ASP A 284 -4.33 -6.14 22.67
C ASP A 284 -5.59 -6.86 22.16
N GLU A 285 -6.67 -6.12 21.95
CA GLU A 285 -7.93 -6.68 21.44
C GLU A 285 -7.80 -7.15 19.97
N ALA A 286 -7.07 -6.41 19.14
CA ALA A 286 -6.79 -6.79 17.76
C ALA A 286 -5.97 -8.08 17.68
N MET A 287 -4.93 -8.20 18.51
CA MET A 287 -4.11 -9.40 18.62
C MET A 287 -4.88 -10.57 19.22
N ASP A 288 -5.72 -10.32 20.22
CA ASP A 288 -6.51 -11.35 20.89
C ASP A 288 -7.59 -11.96 19.97
N LYS A 289 -8.29 -11.11 19.19
CA LYS A 289 -9.43 -11.51 18.36
C LYS A 289 -9.05 -11.88 16.92
N TYR A 290 -7.97 -11.34 16.38
CA TYR A 290 -7.64 -11.46 14.95
C TYR A 290 -6.19 -11.86 14.68
N GLY A 291 -5.33 -11.83 15.71
CA GLY A 291 -3.92 -12.19 15.61
C GLY A 291 -3.08 -11.22 14.77
N SER A 292 -3.55 -9.99 14.60
CA SER A 292 -2.92 -8.98 13.75
C SER A 292 -3.22 -7.57 14.27
N ASP A 293 -2.23 -6.70 14.25
CA ASP A 293 -2.34 -5.25 14.47
C ASP A 293 -3.03 -4.49 13.32
N LYS A 294 -3.35 -5.18 12.24
CA LYS A 294 -4.07 -4.67 11.06
C LYS A 294 -5.15 -5.65 10.60
N PRO A 295 -6.20 -5.86 11.41
CA PRO A 295 -7.22 -6.85 11.12
C PRO A 295 -8.06 -6.49 9.89
N ASP A 296 -8.35 -7.47 9.03
CA ASP A 296 -9.35 -7.33 7.99
C ASP A 296 -10.75 -7.54 8.59
N LEU A 297 -11.52 -6.46 8.67
CA LEU A 297 -12.87 -6.43 9.24
C LEU A 297 -13.98 -6.47 8.18
N ARG A 298 -13.66 -6.85 6.94
CA ARG A 298 -14.68 -7.05 5.90
C ARG A 298 -15.56 -8.25 6.16
N PHE A 299 -15.09 -9.20 6.95
CA PHE A 299 -15.79 -10.42 7.35
C PHE A 299 -15.58 -10.70 8.83
N ASP A 300 -16.46 -11.51 9.42
CA ASP A 300 -16.33 -11.98 10.80
C ASP A 300 -15.30 -13.13 10.90
N MET A 301 -15.33 -13.98 11.89
CA MET A 301 -14.36 -15.04 12.24
C MET A 301 -13.36 -14.61 13.30
N ALA A 302 -13.81 -13.89 14.33
CA ALA A 302 -12.98 -13.59 15.47
C ALA A 302 -12.55 -14.90 16.20
N PHE A 303 -11.35 -14.86 16.80
CA PHE A 303 -10.86 -15.97 17.61
C PHE A 303 -11.68 -16.13 18.88
N THR A 304 -11.84 -17.36 19.32
CA THR A 304 -12.40 -17.68 20.62
C THR A 304 -11.37 -18.50 21.42
N ASP A 305 -11.06 -18.04 22.62
CA ASP A 305 -10.20 -18.77 23.54
C ASP A 305 -10.99 -19.91 24.21
N VAL A 306 -10.49 -21.13 24.06
CA VAL A 306 -11.10 -22.35 24.63
C VAL A 306 -10.17 -23.04 25.64
N THR A 307 -9.08 -22.40 26.04
CA THR A 307 -8.04 -22.93 26.94
C THR A 307 -8.65 -23.51 28.21
N GLU A 308 -9.55 -22.78 28.87
CA GLU A 308 -10.19 -23.22 30.11
C GLU A 308 -11.06 -24.49 29.96
N LEU A 309 -11.67 -24.69 28.78
CA LEU A 309 -12.49 -25.88 28.51
C LEU A 309 -11.65 -27.17 28.32
N VAL A 310 -10.37 -27.00 28.02
CA VAL A 310 -9.46 -28.11 27.70
C VAL A 310 -8.25 -28.22 28.64
N LYS A 311 -8.19 -27.42 29.70
CA LYS A 311 -7.05 -27.40 30.63
C LYS A 311 -6.81 -28.72 31.35
N ASP A 312 -7.88 -29.45 31.67
CA ASP A 312 -7.84 -30.73 32.39
C ASP A 312 -7.91 -31.94 31.46
N THR A 313 -7.69 -31.75 30.16
CA THR A 313 -7.77 -32.80 29.15
C THR A 313 -6.67 -33.85 29.28
N GLU A 314 -6.98 -35.10 28.93
CA GLU A 314 -5.99 -36.17 28.74
C GLU A 314 -5.26 -36.11 27.39
N PHE A 315 -5.68 -35.20 26.49
CA PHE A 315 -5.01 -34.97 25.21
C PHE A 315 -3.65 -34.32 25.41
N LYS A 316 -2.60 -35.11 25.35
CA LYS A 316 -1.22 -34.72 25.69
C LYS A 316 -0.73 -33.50 24.96
N VAL A 317 -1.18 -33.25 23.72
CA VAL A 317 -0.77 -32.09 22.91
C VAL A 317 -1.27 -30.79 23.58
N PHE A 318 -2.57 -30.70 23.89
CA PHE A 318 -3.14 -29.53 24.54
C PHE A 318 -2.61 -29.39 25.96
N ARG A 319 -2.58 -30.48 26.75
CA ARG A 319 -2.06 -30.48 28.09
C ARG A 319 -0.63 -29.94 28.19
N SER A 320 0.28 -30.46 27.36
CA SER A 320 1.67 -30.01 27.35
C SER A 320 1.83 -28.53 26.98
N VAL A 321 1.00 -28.03 26.06
CA VAL A 321 1.03 -26.62 25.68
C VAL A 321 0.57 -25.74 26.84
N ILE A 322 -0.55 -26.10 27.47
CA ILE A 322 -1.14 -25.31 28.59
C ILE A 322 -0.23 -25.34 29.83
N ASP A 323 0.31 -26.51 30.18
CA ASP A 323 1.25 -26.67 31.31
C ASP A 323 2.54 -25.81 31.14
N ASN A 324 2.88 -25.44 29.89
CA ASN A 324 4.01 -24.56 29.57
C ASN A 324 3.57 -23.10 29.28
N GLY A 325 2.39 -22.68 29.72
CA GLY A 325 1.89 -21.30 29.58
C GLY A 325 1.38 -20.95 28.19
N GLY A 326 1.13 -21.95 27.32
CA GLY A 326 0.48 -21.75 26.04
C GLY A 326 -1.05 -21.68 26.15
N ILE A 327 -1.71 -21.43 25.03
CA ILE A 327 -3.16 -21.24 24.91
C ILE A 327 -3.75 -22.09 23.80
N VAL A 328 -5.06 -22.29 23.84
CA VAL A 328 -5.82 -22.94 22.75
C VAL A 328 -6.90 -21.96 22.28
N LYS A 329 -6.79 -21.50 21.04
CA LYS A 329 -7.80 -20.67 20.39
C LYS A 329 -8.26 -21.27 19.08
N GLY A 330 -9.44 -20.88 18.66
CA GLY A 330 -9.99 -21.34 17.37
C GLY A 330 -10.86 -20.31 16.67
N ILE A 331 -11.23 -20.66 15.44
CA ILE A 331 -12.17 -19.95 14.60
C ILE A 331 -13.30 -20.89 14.18
N VAL A 332 -14.47 -20.32 13.88
CA VAL A 332 -15.59 -21.01 13.25
C VAL A 332 -15.64 -20.61 11.78
N VAL A 333 -15.64 -21.60 10.90
CA VAL A 333 -15.83 -21.42 9.46
C VAL A 333 -17.26 -21.83 9.12
N PRO A 334 -18.14 -20.87 8.81
CA PRO A 334 -19.55 -21.17 8.56
C PRO A 334 -19.74 -22.03 7.32
N GLY A 335 -20.58 -23.07 7.42
CA GLY A 335 -21.02 -23.88 6.28
C GLY A 335 -19.97 -24.84 5.71
N ASP A 336 -18.82 -25.05 6.37
CA ASP A 336 -17.72 -25.89 5.85
C ASP A 336 -17.53 -27.22 6.61
N ALA A 337 -18.57 -27.74 7.31
CA ALA A 337 -18.51 -29.03 7.98
C ALA A 337 -18.22 -30.20 7.01
N GLY A 338 -18.51 -30.03 5.73
CA GLY A 338 -18.30 -31.01 4.67
C GLY A 338 -16.87 -31.05 4.10
N ILE A 339 -15.94 -30.27 4.63
CA ILE A 339 -14.57 -30.15 4.10
C ILE A 339 -13.91 -31.52 3.92
N PRO A 340 -13.30 -31.82 2.76
CA PRO A 340 -12.59 -33.08 2.50
C PRO A 340 -11.35 -33.24 3.40
N ARG A 341 -11.07 -34.50 3.78
CA ARG A 341 -9.90 -34.85 4.61
C ARG A 341 -8.58 -34.28 4.04
N ARG A 342 -8.41 -34.34 2.72
CA ARG A 342 -7.22 -33.82 2.04
C ARG A 342 -7.03 -32.34 2.30
N GLU A 343 -8.11 -31.57 2.22
CA GLU A 343 -8.04 -30.10 2.46
C GLU A 343 -7.71 -29.78 3.92
N LEU A 344 -8.22 -30.59 4.88
CA LEU A 344 -7.81 -30.45 6.28
C LEU A 344 -6.30 -30.73 6.46
N ASP A 345 -5.75 -31.72 5.76
CA ASP A 345 -4.31 -32.02 5.79
C ASP A 345 -3.50 -30.89 5.13
N ASP A 346 -4.01 -30.26 4.06
CA ASP A 346 -3.42 -29.08 3.44
C ASP A 346 -3.43 -27.86 4.39
N LEU A 347 -4.50 -27.68 5.18
CA LEU A 347 -4.57 -26.63 6.21
C LEU A 347 -3.56 -26.85 7.35
N VAL A 348 -3.30 -28.11 7.74
CA VAL A 348 -2.23 -28.43 8.70
C VAL A 348 -0.87 -27.99 8.15
N ALA A 349 -0.57 -28.32 6.89
CA ALA A 349 0.66 -27.88 6.22
C ALA A 349 0.74 -26.34 6.10
N TYR A 350 -0.40 -25.68 5.90
CA TYR A 350 -0.48 -24.23 5.83
C TYR A 350 -0.09 -23.57 7.16
N VAL A 351 -0.70 -23.96 8.28
CA VAL A 351 -0.40 -23.36 9.59
C VAL A 351 1.01 -23.66 10.08
N ASN A 352 1.60 -24.78 9.65
CA ASN A 352 2.99 -25.13 9.97
C ASN A 352 3.99 -24.08 9.42
N ARG A 353 3.70 -23.43 8.30
CA ARG A 353 4.53 -22.36 7.73
C ARG A 353 4.63 -21.14 8.66
N TYR A 354 3.64 -20.98 9.53
CA TYR A 354 3.55 -19.88 10.50
C TYR A 354 3.97 -20.29 11.91
N GLY A 355 4.55 -21.49 12.07
CA GLY A 355 5.16 -21.98 13.29
C GLY A 355 4.26 -22.84 14.16
N ALA A 356 2.98 -23.01 13.84
CA ALA A 356 2.11 -23.93 14.58
C ALA A 356 2.49 -25.39 14.30
N LYS A 357 2.48 -26.23 15.34
CA LYS A 357 2.87 -27.65 15.23
C LYS A 357 1.75 -28.56 14.74
N GLY A 358 0.52 -28.07 14.68
CA GLY A 358 -0.65 -28.82 14.26
C GLY A 358 -1.91 -27.98 14.26
N LEU A 359 -2.97 -28.56 13.71
CA LEU A 359 -4.31 -27.99 13.64
C LEU A 359 -5.32 -29.03 14.11
N ALA A 360 -6.06 -28.72 15.17
CA ALA A 360 -7.20 -29.52 15.59
C ALA A 360 -8.47 -29.02 14.92
N TRP A 361 -9.39 -29.91 14.60
CA TRP A 361 -10.63 -29.56 13.92
C TRP A 361 -11.83 -30.36 14.43
N ALA A 362 -13.02 -29.77 14.31
CA ALA A 362 -14.30 -30.43 14.55
C ALA A 362 -15.34 -29.94 13.53
N CYS A 363 -15.99 -30.87 12.84
CA CYS A 363 -17.13 -30.62 11.96
C CYS A 363 -18.44 -30.82 12.73
N PHE A 364 -19.30 -29.83 12.77
CA PHE A 364 -20.64 -29.86 13.37
C PHE A 364 -21.63 -30.09 12.22
N ASN A 365 -22.12 -31.33 12.05
CA ASN A 365 -23.02 -31.64 10.94
C ASN A 365 -24.43 -31.09 11.22
N GLU A 366 -25.23 -30.91 10.15
CA GLU A 366 -26.61 -30.42 10.25
C GLU A 366 -27.54 -31.35 11.04
N ASP A 367 -27.25 -32.66 11.04
CA ASP A 367 -27.97 -33.71 11.80
C ASP A 367 -27.63 -33.73 13.31
N GLY A 368 -26.78 -32.78 13.77
CA GLY A 368 -26.33 -32.69 15.14
C GLY A 368 -25.16 -33.59 15.51
N SER A 369 -24.70 -34.44 14.59
CA SER A 369 -23.50 -35.28 14.80
C SER A 369 -22.22 -34.43 14.70
N ILE A 370 -21.18 -34.86 15.45
CA ILE A 370 -19.88 -34.17 15.44
C ILE A 370 -18.81 -35.15 14.97
N LYS A 371 -18.02 -34.71 14.00
CA LYS A 371 -16.85 -35.44 13.52
C LYS A 371 -15.58 -34.67 13.87
N SER A 372 -14.65 -35.30 14.61
CA SER A 372 -13.40 -34.64 15.00
C SER A 372 -12.27 -35.66 15.14
N GLN A 373 -11.05 -35.27 14.76
CA GLN A 373 -9.85 -36.12 14.98
C GLN A 373 -9.47 -36.27 16.45
N ILE A 374 -9.90 -35.33 17.29
CA ILE A 374 -9.60 -35.29 18.73
C ILE A 374 -10.73 -35.84 19.61
N MET A 375 -11.81 -36.36 18.99
CA MET A 375 -12.97 -36.95 19.66
C MET A 375 -12.60 -38.00 20.70
N LYS A 376 -11.65 -38.88 20.40
CA LYS A 376 -11.20 -39.97 21.30
C LYS A 376 -10.56 -39.44 22.59
N PHE A 377 -10.02 -38.21 22.57
CA PHE A 377 -9.24 -37.65 23.67
C PHE A 377 -10.04 -36.67 24.51
N LEU A 378 -10.92 -35.88 23.89
CA LEU A 378 -11.71 -34.83 24.58
C LEU A 378 -13.10 -35.34 24.98
N GLY A 379 -13.63 -36.34 24.28
CA GLY A 379 -15.04 -36.74 24.40
C GLY A 379 -15.98 -35.79 23.65
N GLU A 380 -17.18 -36.26 23.36
CA GLU A 380 -18.19 -35.53 22.60
C GLU A 380 -18.69 -34.30 23.35
N ASP A 381 -18.94 -34.42 24.67
CA ASP A 381 -19.45 -33.33 25.50
C ASP A 381 -18.50 -32.11 25.52
N THR A 382 -17.18 -32.37 25.67
CA THR A 382 -16.19 -31.30 25.64
C THR A 382 -16.15 -30.60 24.29
N ILE A 383 -16.20 -31.33 23.18
CA ILE A 383 -16.19 -30.75 21.84
C ILE A 383 -17.47 -29.96 21.59
N ARG A 384 -18.61 -30.46 22.09
CA ARG A 384 -19.89 -29.73 22.01
C ARG A 384 -19.84 -28.42 22.79
N ASN A 385 -19.30 -28.44 24.01
CA ASN A 385 -19.10 -27.22 24.82
C ASN A 385 -18.15 -26.21 24.13
N ILE A 386 -17.11 -26.69 23.44
CA ILE A 386 -16.23 -25.85 22.62
C ILE A 386 -17.05 -25.20 21.51
N GLY A 387 -17.83 -26.00 20.74
CA GLY A 387 -18.69 -25.47 19.68
C GLY A 387 -19.69 -24.42 20.20
N GLU A 388 -20.36 -24.69 21.30
CA GLU A 388 -21.28 -23.74 21.94
C GLU A 388 -20.60 -22.43 22.34
N LYS A 389 -19.42 -22.52 23.01
CA LYS A 389 -18.64 -21.33 23.39
C LYS A 389 -18.20 -20.53 22.17
N MET A 390 -17.86 -21.19 21.08
CA MET A 390 -17.44 -20.55 19.84
C MET A 390 -18.62 -20.10 18.97
N GLY A 391 -19.85 -20.45 19.30
CA GLY A 391 -21.06 -20.13 18.52
C GLY A 391 -21.22 -20.95 17.24
N ALA A 392 -20.58 -22.13 17.15
CA ALA A 392 -20.68 -23.03 16.01
C ALA A 392 -22.10 -23.62 15.89
N LYS A 393 -22.61 -23.73 14.69
CA LYS A 393 -23.92 -24.26 14.35
C LYS A 393 -23.79 -25.54 13.50
N GLY A 394 -24.89 -26.22 13.27
CA GLY A 394 -24.94 -27.31 12.28
C GLY A 394 -24.51 -26.80 10.90
N GLY A 395 -23.61 -27.52 10.26
CA GLY A 395 -22.96 -27.13 9.01
C GLY A 395 -21.58 -26.46 9.16
N ASP A 396 -21.15 -26.12 10.38
CA ASP A 396 -19.92 -25.34 10.60
C ASP A 396 -18.68 -26.22 10.87
N LEU A 397 -17.52 -25.70 10.48
CA LEU A 397 -16.21 -26.24 10.79
C LEU A 397 -15.55 -25.39 11.88
N VAL A 398 -15.06 -26.03 12.94
CA VAL A 398 -14.23 -25.42 13.98
C VAL A 398 -12.77 -25.84 13.75
N LEU A 399 -11.89 -24.84 13.72
CA LEU A 399 -10.44 -25.01 13.59
C LEU A 399 -9.74 -24.42 14.82
N MET A 400 -8.81 -25.17 15.44
CA MET A 400 -8.15 -24.77 16.68
C MET A 400 -6.65 -25.00 16.61
N ILE A 401 -5.89 -24.05 17.17
CA ILE A 401 -4.44 -24.12 17.34
C ILE A 401 -4.09 -24.03 18.82
N ALA A 402 -3.17 -24.90 19.25
CA ALA A 402 -2.61 -24.91 20.59
C ALA A 402 -1.10 -24.66 20.50
N ASP A 403 -0.62 -23.55 21.01
CA ASP A 403 0.80 -23.17 21.05
C ASP A 403 1.02 -21.97 21.98
N LYS A 404 2.22 -21.38 21.97
CA LYS A 404 2.49 -20.08 22.61
C LYS A 404 1.58 -18.99 22.04
N PRO A 405 1.16 -17.97 22.82
CA PRO A 405 0.24 -16.93 22.38
C PRO A 405 0.63 -16.26 21.04
N ALA A 406 1.90 -15.91 20.87
CA ALA A 406 2.39 -15.29 19.63
C ALA A 406 2.28 -16.22 18.40
N THR A 407 2.54 -17.53 18.57
CA THR A 407 2.40 -18.53 17.49
C THR A 407 0.92 -18.72 17.14
N VAL A 408 0.05 -18.81 18.14
CA VAL A 408 -1.41 -18.92 17.95
C VAL A 408 -1.93 -17.72 17.18
N ALA A 409 -1.60 -16.50 17.63
CA ALA A 409 -2.02 -15.27 16.98
C ALA A 409 -1.61 -15.26 15.50
N ARG A 410 -0.34 -15.50 15.21
CA ARG A 410 0.19 -15.50 13.84
C ARG A 410 -0.44 -16.57 12.95
N ALA A 411 -0.44 -17.83 13.40
CA ALA A 411 -0.89 -18.95 12.59
C ALA A 411 -2.41 -18.94 12.38
N LEU A 412 -3.18 -18.60 13.43
CA LEU A 412 -4.64 -18.54 13.35
C LEU A 412 -5.10 -17.31 12.58
N GLY A 413 -4.36 -16.18 12.65
CA GLY A 413 -4.61 -14.97 11.86
C GLY A 413 -4.50 -15.23 10.36
N GLU A 414 -3.44 -15.91 9.95
CA GLU A 414 -3.25 -16.30 8.54
C GLU A 414 -4.29 -17.34 8.10
N LEU A 415 -4.60 -18.31 8.97
CA LEU A 415 -5.64 -19.30 8.68
C LEU A 415 -7.02 -18.64 8.50
N ARG A 416 -7.35 -17.66 9.31
CA ARG A 416 -8.58 -16.85 9.20
C ARG A 416 -8.70 -16.21 7.81
N LEU A 417 -7.64 -15.57 7.32
CA LEU A 417 -7.60 -14.97 6.00
C LEU A 417 -7.70 -15.99 4.87
N GLU A 418 -7.03 -17.13 5.02
CA GLU A 418 -7.08 -18.21 4.05
C GLU A 418 -8.49 -18.80 3.93
N MET A 419 -9.14 -19.08 5.07
CA MET A 419 -10.51 -19.61 5.06
C MET A 419 -11.50 -18.59 4.49
N ALA A 420 -11.35 -17.32 4.82
CA ALA A 420 -12.21 -16.26 4.24
C ALA A 420 -12.10 -16.19 2.71
N ARG A 421 -10.89 -16.36 2.14
CA ARG A 421 -10.68 -16.42 0.68
C ARG A 421 -11.33 -17.69 0.09
N ARG A 422 -11.11 -18.86 0.67
CA ARG A 422 -11.69 -20.16 0.18
C ARG A 422 -13.22 -20.12 0.18
N MET A 423 -13.79 -19.52 1.22
CA MET A 423 -15.25 -19.41 1.39
C MET A 423 -15.86 -18.20 0.68
N ASN A 424 -15.07 -17.40 -0.08
CA ASN A 424 -15.51 -16.17 -0.74
C ASN A 424 -16.26 -15.20 0.20
N MET A 425 -15.80 -15.09 1.46
CA MET A 425 -16.41 -14.23 2.48
C MET A 425 -16.00 -12.76 2.36
N ILE A 426 -14.97 -12.47 1.58
CA ILE A 426 -14.40 -11.12 1.45
C ILE A 426 -15.17 -10.35 0.39
N ASP A 427 -15.93 -9.35 0.81
CA ASP A 427 -16.55 -8.38 -0.09
C ASP A 427 -15.52 -7.33 -0.53
N GLU A 428 -15.06 -7.42 -1.78
CA GLU A 428 -14.05 -6.52 -2.35
C GLU A 428 -14.55 -5.08 -2.56
N ASP A 429 -15.86 -4.83 -2.43
CA ASP A 429 -16.45 -3.51 -2.52
C ASP A 429 -16.62 -2.82 -1.16
N LYS A 430 -16.52 -3.59 -0.07
CA LYS A 430 -16.61 -3.11 1.30
C LYS A 430 -15.33 -2.37 1.70
N LEU A 431 -15.51 -1.20 2.30
CA LEU A 431 -14.43 -0.41 2.90
C LEU A 431 -14.55 -0.50 4.42
N ALA A 432 -13.75 -1.36 5.03
CA ALA A 432 -13.73 -1.59 6.47
C ALA A 432 -12.55 -0.84 7.09
N PHE A 433 -12.81 0.40 7.52
CA PHE A 433 -11.86 1.21 8.28
C PHE A 433 -11.92 0.87 9.76
N THR A 434 -10.76 0.93 10.42
CA THR A 434 -10.65 0.90 11.88
C THR A 434 -9.38 1.59 12.35
N TRP A 435 -9.41 2.17 13.55
CA TRP A 435 -8.22 2.54 14.28
C TRP A 435 -7.77 1.39 15.17
N VAL A 436 -6.48 1.13 15.18
CA VAL A 436 -5.82 0.31 16.20
C VAL A 436 -5.03 1.25 17.09
N THR A 437 -5.26 1.14 18.41
CA THR A 437 -4.72 2.07 19.42
C THR A 437 -4.00 1.33 20.54
N ASP A 438 -3.37 2.06 21.43
CA ASP A 438 -2.77 1.51 22.67
C ASP A 438 -1.72 0.42 22.40
N PHE A 439 -0.85 0.69 21.44
CA PHE A 439 0.26 -0.21 21.13
C PHE A 439 1.20 -0.41 22.32
N PRO A 440 1.87 -1.55 22.46
CA PRO A 440 3.03 -1.65 23.34
C PRO A 440 4.07 -0.57 22.98
N MET A 441 4.64 0.06 24.00
CA MET A 441 5.71 1.06 23.78
C MET A 441 7.00 0.40 23.28
N PHE A 442 7.28 -0.79 23.79
CA PHE A 442 8.49 -1.54 23.55
C PHE A 442 8.18 -2.98 23.19
N GLU A 443 9.08 -3.58 22.40
CA GLU A 443 9.16 -5.02 22.19
C GLU A 443 10.53 -5.54 22.61
N TYR A 444 10.58 -6.78 23.10
CA TYR A 444 11.84 -7.40 23.49
C TYR A 444 12.50 -8.05 22.25
N ASN A 445 13.69 -7.58 21.91
CA ASN A 445 14.49 -8.15 20.84
C ASN A 445 15.35 -9.29 21.40
N GLU A 446 15.05 -10.53 21.03
CA GLU A 446 15.75 -11.74 21.51
C GLU A 446 17.22 -11.78 21.05
N ASP A 447 17.52 -11.28 19.87
CA ASP A 447 18.89 -11.27 19.30
C ASP A 447 19.77 -10.25 20.01
N GLU A 448 19.23 -9.06 20.26
CA GLU A 448 19.94 -7.98 20.96
C GLU A 448 19.82 -8.07 22.49
N LYS A 449 18.94 -8.94 23.02
CA LYS A 449 18.65 -9.15 24.45
C LYS A 449 18.31 -7.86 25.20
N ARG A 450 17.53 -6.98 24.55
CA ARG A 450 17.09 -5.70 25.10
C ARG A 450 15.73 -5.30 24.55
N TYR A 451 15.10 -4.36 25.21
CA TYR A 451 13.91 -3.70 24.66
C TYR A 451 14.30 -2.74 23.54
N VAL A 452 13.48 -2.69 22.50
CA VAL A 452 13.52 -1.71 21.41
C VAL A 452 12.17 -0.99 21.30
N ALA A 453 12.14 0.22 20.79
CA ALA A 453 10.89 0.93 20.58
C ALA A 453 10.08 0.24 19.47
N MET A 454 8.78 0.00 19.71
CA MET A 454 7.92 -0.64 18.72
C MET A 454 7.70 0.22 17.49
N HIS A 455 7.57 1.54 17.66
CA HIS A 455 7.48 2.52 16.56
C HIS A 455 8.78 3.32 16.45
N HIS A 456 8.91 4.37 17.26
CA HIS A 456 10.13 5.19 17.35
C HIS A 456 10.30 5.74 18.78
N PRO A 457 11.52 6.12 19.18
CA PRO A 457 11.81 6.49 20.58
C PRO A 457 11.22 7.83 21.01
N PHE A 458 10.55 8.56 20.15
CA PHE A 458 9.90 9.86 20.44
C PHE A 458 8.40 9.72 20.67
N THR A 459 7.87 8.52 20.67
CA THR A 459 6.47 8.22 20.96
C THR A 459 6.17 8.43 22.45
N MET A 460 5.07 9.11 22.76
CA MET A 460 4.66 9.36 24.16
C MET A 460 4.10 8.08 24.79
N PRO A 461 4.64 7.62 25.92
CA PRO A 461 4.00 6.56 26.71
C PRO A 461 2.70 7.07 27.35
N ARG A 462 1.76 6.17 27.65
CA ARG A 462 0.58 6.50 28.46
C ARG A 462 1.01 7.10 29.78
N HIS A 463 0.33 8.17 30.22
CA HIS A 463 0.69 8.90 31.44
C HIS A 463 0.66 8.01 32.68
N GLU A 464 -0.28 7.08 32.75
CA GLU A 464 -0.41 6.10 33.84
C GLU A 464 0.73 5.07 33.88
N ASP A 465 1.50 4.93 32.82
CA ASP A 465 2.59 3.96 32.71
C ASP A 465 3.99 4.57 32.87
N LEU A 466 4.11 5.88 33.08
CA LEU A 466 5.40 6.58 33.18
C LEU A 466 6.32 6.01 34.28
N ASP A 467 5.75 5.56 35.38
CA ASP A 467 6.52 4.97 36.50
C ASP A 467 7.02 3.55 36.17
N LYS A 468 6.43 2.87 35.17
CA LYS A 468 6.81 1.51 34.74
C LYS A 468 7.98 1.50 33.76
N LEU A 469 8.34 2.64 33.16
CA LEU A 469 9.38 2.73 32.12
C LEU A 469 10.71 2.06 32.48
N GLN A 470 11.07 2.04 33.78
CA GLN A 470 12.31 1.43 34.28
C GLN A 470 12.09 0.09 34.98
N SER A 471 10.93 -0.12 35.61
CA SER A 471 10.63 -1.30 36.40
C SER A 471 10.02 -2.45 35.61
N ASP A 472 9.19 -2.13 34.60
CA ASP A 472 8.48 -3.10 33.78
C ASP A 472 8.20 -2.52 32.37
N PRO A 473 9.26 -2.29 31.54
CA PRO A 473 9.10 -1.71 30.20
C PRO A 473 8.14 -2.46 29.29
N GLY A 474 8.06 -3.78 29.43
CA GLY A 474 7.21 -4.65 28.62
C GLY A 474 5.71 -4.42 28.79
N SER A 475 5.27 -3.81 29.91
CA SER A 475 3.86 -3.49 30.16
C SER A 475 3.46 -2.07 29.76
N VAL A 476 4.41 -1.23 29.36
CA VAL A 476 4.17 0.17 29.01
C VAL A 476 3.42 0.27 27.68
N LYS A 477 2.31 1.01 27.68
CA LYS A 477 1.56 1.33 26.46
C LYS A 477 1.95 2.71 25.92
N ALA A 478 1.91 2.83 24.61
CA ALA A 478 2.14 4.08 23.88
C ALA A 478 0.82 4.76 23.49
N ILE A 479 0.82 6.09 23.44
CA ILE A 479 -0.23 6.84 22.77
C ILE A 479 0.10 6.85 21.27
N ALA A 480 -0.04 5.68 20.66
CA ALA A 480 0.19 5.42 19.24
C ALA A 480 -1.08 4.85 18.61
N TYR A 481 -1.25 5.10 17.35
CA TYR A 481 -2.47 4.77 16.59
C TYR A 481 -2.15 4.52 15.12
N ASP A 482 -2.76 3.46 14.58
CA ASP A 482 -2.70 3.13 13.16
C ASP A 482 -4.10 3.10 12.56
N MET A 483 -4.27 3.69 11.38
CA MET A 483 -5.48 3.56 10.58
C MET A 483 -5.34 2.37 9.65
N VAL A 484 -6.28 1.45 9.75
CA VAL A 484 -6.32 0.21 8.95
C VAL A 484 -7.52 0.26 7.99
N LEU A 485 -7.29 -0.09 6.75
CA LEU A 485 -8.32 -0.30 5.73
C LEU A 485 -8.18 -1.71 5.15
N ASN A 486 -9.21 -2.54 5.29
CA ASN A 486 -9.27 -3.86 4.65
C ASN A 486 -8.06 -4.76 4.96
N GLY A 487 -7.59 -4.76 6.21
CA GLY A 487 -6.44 -5.56 6.61
C GLY A 487 -5.07 -4.97 6.27
N VAL A 488 -5.03 -3.72 5.85
CA VAL A 488 -3.81 -3.00 5.48
C VAL A 488 -3.70 -1.72 6.28
N GLU A 489 -2.59 -1.51 6.97
CA GLU A 489 -2.23 -0.24 7.59
C GLU A 489 -2.00 0.80 6.49
N ILE A 490 -2.80 1.85 6.47
CA ILE A 490 -2.70 2.95 5.50
C ILE A 490 -2.02 4.19 6.06
N GLY A 491 -1.96 4.31 7.37
CA GLY A 491 -1.28 5.41 8.05
C GLY A 491 -1.14 5.14 9.52
N GLY A 492 -0.08 5.66 10.14
CA GLY A 492 0.19 5.51 11.55
C GLY A 492 0.83 6.75 12.15
N GLY A 493 0.69 6.91 13.45
CA GLY A 493 1.21 8.04 14.19
C GLY A 493 1.16 7.89 15.69
N SER A 494 1.53 8.97 16.38
CA SER A 494 1.50 9.00 17.83
C SER A 494 1.48 10.43 18.37
N LEU A 495 1.15 10.59 19.65
CA LEU A 495 1.60 11.73 20.41
C LEU A 495 3.12 11.65 20.60
N ARG A 496 3.78 12.82 20.67
CA ARG A 496 5.23 12.90 20.80
C ARG A 496 5.64 13.27 22.21
N ILE A 497 6.77 12.73 22.64
CA ILE A 497 7.42 13.21 23.87
C ILE A 497 7.94 14.63 23.59
N TYR A 498 7.55 15.58 24.44
CA TYR A 498 8.01 16.97 24.41
C TYR A 498 8.73 17.36 25.70
N GLN A 499 8.73 16.50 26.72
CA GLN A 499 9.37 16.68 28.01
C GLN A 499 10.70 15.92 28.04
N SER A 500 11.79 16.62 28.34
CA SER A 500 13.16 16.05 28.30
C SER A 500 13.36 14.91 29.30
N ASP A 501 12.77 15.00 30.49
CA ASP A 501 12.89 13.97 31.52
C ASP A 501 12.19 12.66 31.14
N VAL A 502 11.05 12.74 30.44
CA VAL A 502 10.36 11.56 29.89
C VAL A 502 11.19 10.94 28.77
N GLN A 503 11.78 11.77 27.88
CA GLN A 503 12.62 11.30 26.79
C GLN A 503 13.87 10.57 27.30
N GLU A 504 14.51 11.07 28.35
CA GLU A 504 15.66 10.41 28.98
C GLU A 504 15.28 9.04 29.56
N LYS A 505 14.13 8.93 30.20
CA LYS A 505 13.62 7.64 30.72
C LYS A 505 13.36 6.64 29.61
N VAL A 506 12.80 7.07 28.48
CA VAL A 506 12.56 6.21 27.31
C VAL A 506 13.87 5.73 26.70
N PHE A 507 14.86 6.61 26.52
CA PHE A 507 16.18 6.21 26.03
C PHE A 507 16.86 5.19 26.93
N LYS A 508 16.77 5.36 28.24
CA LYS A 508 17.28 4.38 29.21
C LYS A 508 16.57 3.02 29.09
N ALA A 509 15.25 3.02 28.90
CA ALA A 509 14.47 1.78 28.77
C ALA A 509 14.90 0.94 27.55
N ILE A 510 15.31 1.60 26.45
CA ILE A 510 15.81 0.92 25.25
C ILE A 510 17.34 0.74 25.24
N GLY A 511 18.02 1.03 26.36
CA GLY A 511 19.46 0.84 26.50
C GLY A 511 20.33 1.83 25.72
N LEU A 512 19.81 3.00 25.36
CA LEU A 512 20.54 4.05 24.68
C LEU A 512 21.24 4.96 25.70
N SER A 513 22.55 5.08 25.62
CA SER A 513 23.33 5.97 26.48
C SER A 513 23.10 7.46 26.14
N GLU A 514 23.38 8.35 27.08
CA GLU A 514 23.29 9.81 26.84
C GLU A 514 24.20 10.27 25.69
N GLU A 515 25.38 9.68 25.58
CA GLU A 515 26.35 10.00 24.51
C GLU A 515 25.84 9.56 23.14
N GLU A 516 25.25 8.36 23.05
CA GLU A 516 24.65 7.86 21.82
C GLU A 516 23.41 8.67 21.44
N ALA A 517 22.53 8.96 22.38
CA ALA A 517 21.35 9.80 22.16
C ALA A 517 21.75 11.20 21.66
N LYS A 518 22.76 11.81 22.29
CA LYS A 518 23.29 13.10 21.88
C LYS A 518 23.96 13.05 20.50
N SER A 519 24.69 11.97 20.22
CA SER A 519 25.31 11.79 18.89
C SER A 519 24.29 11.67 17.77
N LYS A 520 23.21 10.92 17.99
CA LYS A 520 22.16 10.65 16.98
C LYS A 520 21.15 11.81 16.87
N PHE A 521 20.63 12.28 18.00
CA PHE A 521 19.46 13.16 18.09
C PHE A 521 19.75 14.50 18.79
N GLY A 522 21.03 14.83 19.07
CA GLY A 522 21.40 15.96 19.92
C GLY A 522 20.80 17.29 19.46
N PHE A 523 20.76 17.55 18.16
CA PHE A 523 20.18 18.80 17.63
C PHE A 523 18.66 18.94 17.88
N MET A 524 17.92 17.83 17.89
CA MET A 524 16.50 17.85 18.23
C MET A 524 16.30 17.99 19.75
N LEU A 525 17.07 17.24 20.54
CA LEU A 525 17.03 17.33 22.00
C LEU A 525 17.41 18.74 22.49
N ASP A 526 18.36 19.39 21.82
CA ASP A 526 18.72 20.78 22.12
C ASP A 526 17.60 21.74 21.72
N ALA A 527 16.93 21.52 20.59
CA ALA A 527 15.77 22.33 20.21
C ALA A 527 14.63 22.24 21.26
N PHE A 528 14.37 21.07 21.81
CA PHE A 528 13.32 20.88 22.83
C PHE A 528 13.54 21.70 24.11
N LYS A 529 14.79 22.03 24.45
CA LYS A 529 15.12 22.89 25.58
C LYS A 529 14.63 24.34 25.43
N TYR A 530 14.28 24.74 24.22
CA TYR A 530 13.74 26.08 23.93
C TYR A 530 12.21 26.15 23.91
N GLY A 531 11.53 25.11 24.42
CA GLY A 531 10.08 25.11 24.57
C GLY A 531 9.36 24.33 23.48
N ALA A 532 9.49 23.00 23.48
CA ALA A 532 8.69 22.13 22.64
C ALA A 532 7.23 22.12 23.11
N PRO A 533 6.23 22.41 22.25
CA PRO A 533 4.83 22.26 22.61
C PRO A 533 4.42 20.79 22.68
N PRO A 534 3.32 20.42 23.35
CA PRO A 534 2.64 19.16 23.11
C PRO A 534 2.31 19.05 21.62
N HIS A 535 2.67 17.94 20.96
CA HIS A 535 2.41 17.76 19.53
C HIS A 535 2.20 16.30 19.17
N ALA A 536 1.54 16.10 18.05
CA ALA A 536 1.17 14.80 17.53
C ALA A 536 1.18 14.82 15.99
N GLY A 537 1.37 13.68 15.38
CA GLY A 537 1.36 13.58 13.93
C GLY A 537 1.04 12.18 13.43
N CYS A 538 0.91 12.10 12.12
CA CYS A 538 0.62 10.86 11.41
C CYS A 538 1.30 10.88 10.04
N ALA A 539 1.60 9.71 9.51
CA ALA A 539 2.06 9.54 8.14
C ALA A 539 1.21 8.50 7.42
N PHE A 540 0.69 8.85 6.25
CA PHE A 540 -0.03 7.92 5.39
C PHE A 540 0.86 7.44 4.25
N GLY A 541 0.90 6.12 4.02
CA GLY A 541 1.52 5.55 2.83
C GLY A 541 0.66 5.84 1.60
N LEU A 542 0.97 6.92 0.86
CA LEU A 542 0.17 7.35 -0.29
C LEU A 542 0.07 6.26 -1.35
N ASP A 543 1.17 5.55 -1.63
CA ASP A 543 1.19 4.45 -2.61
C ASP A 543 0.23 3.34 -2.21
N ARG A 544 0.24 2.95 -0.93
CA ARG A 544 -0.60 1.90 -0.37
C ARG A 544 -2.08 2.30 -0.36
N LEU A 545 -2.38 3.52 0.04
CA LEU A 545 -3.74 4.06 -0.01
C LEU A 545 -4.30 4.06 -1.44
N VAL A 546 -3.54 4.58 -2.41
CA VAL A 546 -3.97 4.62 -3.82
C VAL A 546 -4.09 3.22 -4.40
N MET A 547 -3.23 2.26 -4.03
CA MET A 547 -3.34 0.85 -4.41
C MET A 547 -4.68 0.26 -3.99
N LEU A 548 -5.09 0.46 -2.73
CA LEU A 548 -6.39 -0.01 -2.22
C LEU A 548 -7.56 0.68 -2.90
N MET A 549 -7.49 2.00 -3.08
CA MET A 549 -8.52 2.78 -3.78
C MET A 549 -8.70 2.35 -5.24
N ALA A 550 -7.60 1.97 -5.90
CA ALA A 550 -7.59 1.46 -7.28
C ALA A 550 -7.89 -0.05 -7.37
N LYS A 551 -8.10 -0.74 -6.24
CA LYS A 551 -8.27 -2.20 -6.14
C LYS A 551 -7.12 -2.98 -6.81
N ARG A 552 -5.87 -2.59 -6.54
CA ARG A 552 -4.66 -3.24 -7.05
C ARG A 552 -4.02 -4.11 -5.98
N GLN A 553 -3.27 -5.13 -6.42
CA GLN A 553 -2.57 -6.06 -5.56
C GLN A 553 -1.10 -5.66 -5.30
N SER A 554 -0.61 -4.65 -6.02
CA SER A 554 0.76 -4.16 -5.89
C SER A 554 0.84 -2.64 -6.02
N ILE A 555 1.65 -2.02 -5.17
CA ILE A 555 1.92 -0.57 -5.26
C ILE A 555 2.64 -0.20 -6.56
N ARG A 556 3.30 -1.16 -7.25
CA ARG A 556 3.92 -0.93 -8.56
C ARG A 556 2.93 -0.52 -9.64
N ASP A 557 1.65 -0.86 -9.49
CA ASP A 557 0.61 -0.45 -10.43
C ASP A 557 0.14 1.00 -10.24
N VAL A 558 0.49 1.64 -9.13
CA VAL A 558 0.12 3.03 -8.82
C VAL A 558 1.32 3.98 -8.70
N ILE A 559 2.52 3.48 -8.99
CA ILE A 559 3.76 4.25 -9.08
C ILE A 559 4.20 4.27 -10.55
N ALA A 560 4.54 5.45 -11.09
CA ALA A 560 4.89 5.59 -12.50
C ALA A 560 6.11 4.73 -12.88
N PHE A 561 7.19 4.81 -12.09
CA PHE A 561 8.46 4.12 -12.33
C PHE A 561 8.93 3.42 -11.04
N PRO A 562 8.32 2.26 -10.71
CA PRO A 562 8.70 1.50 -9.52
C PRO A 562 9.96 0.67 -9.75
N LYS A 563 10.58 0.24 -8.66
CA LYS A 563 11.63 -0.80 -8.68
C LYS A 563 11.00 -2.20 -8.70
N THR A 564 11.76 -3.17 -9.20
CA THR A 564 11.44 -4.60 -9.09
C THR A 564 11.54 -5.07 -7.64
N GLN A 565 11.21 -6.34 -7.39
CA GLN A 565 11.40 -6.95 -6.07
C GLN A 565 12.88 -7.03 -5.65
N SER A 566 13.81 -7.02 -6.61
CA SER A 566 15.26 -6.95 -6.37
C SER A 566 15.82 -5.52 -6.27
N ALA A 567 14.97 -4.53 -6.02
CA ALA A 567 15.31 -3.11 -5.90
C ALA A 567 15.98 -2.50 -7.16
N SER A 568 15.76 -3.08 -8.33
CA SER A 568 16.32 -2.60 -9.60
C SER A 568 15.27 -1.96 -10.50
N ASP A 569 15.69 -1.02 -11.35
CA ASP A 569 14.90 -0.47 -12.45
C ASP A 569 15.39 -1.05 -13.77
N ILE A 570 14.62 -1.98 -14.34
CA ILE A 570 14.99 -2.69 -15.57
C ILE A 570 14.98 -1.74 -16.79
N MET A 571 14.14 -0.71 -16.77
CA MET A 571 14.03 0.23 -17.89
C MET A 571 15.27 1.14 -17.98
N SER A 572 15.68 1.72 -16.87
CA SER A 572 16.85 2.61 -16.78
C SER A 572 18.16 1.90 -16.47
N GLN A 573 18.10 0.60 -16.13
CA GLN A 573 19.24 -0.23 -15.69
C GLN A 573 19.89 0.31 -14.39
N ALA A 574 19.09 0.82 -13.47
CA ALA A 574 19.55 1.27 -12.16
C ALA A 574 19.35 0.15 -11.10
N PRO A 575 20.30 -0.06 -10.17
CA PRO A 575 21.61 0.61 -10.05
C PRO A 575 22.59 0.19 -11.15
N SER A 576 23.55 1.05 -11.46
CA SER A 576 24.57 0.80 -12.47
C SER A 576 25.96 1.24 -11.97
N GLU A 577 26.99 0.75 -12.62
CA GLU A 577 28.35 1.20 -12.39
C GLU A 577 28.49 2.71 -12.68
N VAL A 578 29.40 3.34 -11.97
CA VAL A 578 29.78 4.74 -12.17
C VAL A 578 31.23 4.83 -12.64
N GLU A 579 31.57 5.92 -13.31
CA GLU A 579 32.93 6.13 -13.82
C GLU A 579 33.97 6.13 -12.67
N PRO A 580 35.12 5.49 -12.83
CA PRO A 580 36.20 5.46 -11.80
C PRO A 580 36.63 6.86 -11.35
N LYS A 581 36.55 7.84 -12.24
CA LYS A 581 36.83 9.25 -11.90
C LYS A 581 35.89 9.79 -10.83
N GLN A 582 34.60 9.48 -10.93
CA GLN A 582 33.60 9.91 -9.94
C GLN A 582 33.86 9.27 -8.56
N LEU A 583 34.19 7.97 -8.52
CA LEU A 583 34.57 7.30 -7.28
C LEU A 583 35.82 7.92 -6.64
N LYS A 584 36.81 8.25 -7.46
CA LYS A 584 38.05 8.91 -6.98
C LYS A 584 37.74 10.30 -6.41
N GLU A 585 36.87 11.08 -7.05
CA GLU A 585 36.45 12.41 -6.58
C GLU A 585 35.66 12.34 -5.25
N LEU A 586 35.00 11.21 -5.00
CA LEU A 586 34.27 10.92 -3.77
C LEU A 586 35.15 10.23 -2.70
N HIS A 587 36.42 9.94 -3.00
CA HIS A 587 37.34 9.18 -2.15
C HIS A 587 36.77 7.78 -1.77
N LEU A 588 36.09 7.13 -2.70
CA LEU A 588 35.49 5.81 -2.53
C LEU A 588 36.21 4.74 -3.37
N LYS A 589 36.21 3.53 -2.86
CA LYS A 589 36.63 2.33 -3.57
C LYS A 589 35.61 1.22 -3.32
N PRO A 590 35.02 0.60 -4.37
CA PRO A 590 34.21 -0.58 -4.19
C PRO A 590 35.02 -1.72 -3.58
N ASP A 591 34.46 -2.39 -2.58
CA ASP A 591 35.00 -3.60 -1.97
C ASP A 591 34.06 -4.76 -2.34
N VAL A 592 34.25 -5.32 -3.54
CA VAL A 592 33.41 -6.40 -4.11
C VAL A 592 34.31 -7.61 -4.32
N GLU A 593 33.89 -8.77 -3.86
CA GLU A 593 34.57 -10.03 -4.16
C GLU A 593 34.48 -10.35 -5.66
N GLU A 594 35.56 -10.84 -6.26
CA GLU A 594 35.67 -11.05 -7.72
C GLU A 594 34.63 -12.03 -8.30
N GLU A 595 34.03 -12.91 -7.50
CA GLU A 595 32.98 -13.84 -7.92
C GLU A 595 31.65 -13.19 -8.27
N GLN A 596 31.37 -11.97 -7.81
CA GLN A 596 30.14 -11.25 -8.12
C GLN A 596 30.22 -10.43 -9.41
N GLN A 597 31.39 -10.21 -9.97
CA GLN A 597 31.58 -9.46 -11.22
C GLN A 597 31.12 -10.21 -12.48
N SER A 598 30.87 -11.53 -12.41
CA SER A 598 30.45 -12.34 -13.56
C SER A 598 28.92 -12.47 -13.74
N LEU A 599 28.10 -11.82 -12.88
CA LEU A 599 26.63 -11.93 -12.87
C LEU A 599 25.91 -10.59 -13.09
N VAL A 600 26.65 -9.53 -13.47
CA VAL A 600 26.04 -8.23 -13.82
C VAL A 600 26.00 -8.03 -15.34
#